data_4dc7a26c806af4b71fb5ebfd1821d7fc
#
_entry.id   4dc7a26c806af4b71fb5ebfd1821d7fc
#
_cell.length_a   1.000
_cell.length_b   1.000
_cell.length_c   1.000
_cell.angle_alpha   90.00
_cell.angle_beta   90.00
_cell.angle_gamma   90.00
#
_symmetry.space_group_name_H-M   'P 1'
#
loop_
_entity.id
_entity.type
_entity.pdbx_description
1 polymer ?
#
loop_
_entity_poly.entity_id
_entity_poly.type
_entity_poly.pdbx_seq_one_letter_code
_entity_poly.pdbx_strand_id
1 'polypeptide(L)'
;MDLKAIFSIAKKEFIDNFRNKWIIILSIIFAILVVIISYFGSQGFGQDWSPLEDTISGLEGIVTLIIPIISLMLGYAAIVGEIEKGSMSSLLAMPVNRYEIITGKFFGLGSVICSTILIGFGISGIIIAINVPSSDYMPYLSFIGISILLGLTFLSVSMFFSTLFKKRSAAMGGAIFLWVFFAIIWQIILVGLLLATIMSGDITENASIPGWFFPFLLANPLMTFSAASFPDAPSIYWRILSPILWIIVPLLLTFLRFEKKDI
;
A
#
# COMPACT_ATOMS: atom_id res chain seq x y z
N MET A 1 18.09 -14.12 -16.89
CA MET A 1 17.60 -12.90 -16.22
C MET A 1 18.76 -11.93 -16.09
N ASP A 2 18.74 -10.82 -16.81
CA ASP A 2 19.80 -9.82 -16.76
C ASP A 2 19.48 -8.75 -15.73
N LEU A 3 20.21 -8.76 -14.61
CA LEU A 3 20.04 -7.79 -13.53
C LEU A 3 20.34 -6.36 -13.98
N LYS A 4 21.23 -6.17 -14.98
CA LYS A 4 21.51 -4.83 -15.52
C LYS A 4 20.31 -4.25 -16.28
N ALA A 5 19.61 -5.10 -17.03
CA ALA A 5 18.37 -4.69 -17.71
C ALA A 5 17.29 -4.27 -16.72
N ILE A 6 17.05 -5.08 -15.68
CA ILE A 6 16.09 -4.77 -14.63
C ILE A 6 16.43 -3.45 -13.94
N PHE A 7 17.70 -3.26 -13.56
CA PHE A 7 18.14 -2.03 -12.89
C PHE A 7 18.00 -0.80 -13.80
N SER A 8 18.31 -0.93 -15.09
CA SER A 8 18.19 0.17 -16.06
C SER A 8 16.73 0.60 -16.24
N ILE A 9 15.81 -0.39 -16.33
CA ILE A 9 14.36 -0.12 -16.41
C ILE A 9 13.87 0.49 -15.10
N ALA A 10 14.25 -0.06 -13.94
CA ALA A 10 13.86 0.46 -12.65
C ALA A 10 14.33 1.90 -12.43
N LYS A 11 15.57 2.21 -12.80
CA LYS A 11 16.12 3.57 -12.73
C LYS A 11 15.34 4.55 -13.60
N LYS A 12 15.01 4.15 -14.83
CA LYS A 12 14.19 4.97 -15.73
C LYS A 12 12.82 5.23 -15.11
N GLU A 13 12.12 4.18 -14.68
CA GLU A 13 10.78 4.30 -14.08
C GLU A 13 10.80 5.18 -12.83
N PHE A 14 11.82 5.02 -11.98
CA PHE A 14 11.99 5.86 -10.80
C PHE A 14 12.13 7.35 -11.18
N ILE A 15 13.04 7.70 -12.10
CA ILE A 15 13.30 9.08 -12.49
C ILE A 15 12.06 9.70 -13.15
N ASP A 16 11.42 8.97 -14.08
CA ASP A 16 10.27 9.46 -14.82
C ASP A 16 9.06 9.73 -13.89
N ASN A 17 8.81 8.86 -12.92
CA ASN A 17 7.70 9.00 -11.98
C ASN A 17 8.03 9.93 -10.82
N PHE A 18 9.27 9.98 -10.35
CA PHE A 18 9.69 10.92 -9.32
C PHE A 18 9.61 12.38 -9.79
N ARG A 19 9.68 12.62 -11.10
CA ARG A 19 9.51 13.94 -11.74
C ARG A 19 8.07 14.23 -12.15
N ASN A 20 7.15 13.30 -11.96
CA ASN A 20 5.74 13.47 -12.29
C ASN A 20 5.09 14.45 -11.32
N LYS A 21 4.56 15.55 -11.83
CA LYS A 21 3.95 16.64 -11.03
C LYS A 21 2.86 16.13 -10.09
N TRP A 22 2.01 15.20 -10.55
CA TRP A 22 0.94 14.63 -9.72
C TRP A 22 1.47 13.82 -8.55
N ILE A 23 2.51 13.02 -8.78
CA ILE A 23 3.15 12.21 -7.73
C ILE A 23 3.84 13.13 -6.72
N ILE A 24 4.56 14.16 -7.19
CA ILE A 24 5.19 15.16 -6.31
C ILE A 24 4.14 15.85 -5.43
N ILE A 25 3.02 16.32 -6.00
CA ILE A 25 1.95 16.98 -5.25
C ILE A 25 1.39 16.04 -4.17
N LEU A 26 1.05 14.80 -4.52
CA LEU A 26 0.54 13.83 -3.57
C LEU A 26 1.55 13.46 -2.48
N SER A 27 2.83 13.34 -2.84
CA SER A 27 3.90 13.07 -1.87
C SER A 27 4.09 14.23 -0.90
N ILE A 28 3.97 15.48 -1.37
CA ILE A 28 4.03 16.68 -0.53
C ILE A 28 2.81 16.74 0.39
N ILE A 29 1.61 16.51 -0.13
CA ILE A 29 0.38 16.45 0.68
C ILE A 29 0.51 15.37 1.75
N PHE A 30 0.97 14.18 1.39
CA PHE A 30 1.23 13.10 2.34
C PHE A 30 2.21 13.53 3.43
N ALA A 31 3.37 14.08 3.06
CA ALA A 31 4.38 14.53 4.02
C ALA A 31 3.84 15.61 4.97
N ILE A 32 3.10 16.60 4.45
CA ILE A 32 2.49 17.66 5.27
C ILE A 32 1.48 17.07 6.25
N LEU A 33 0.60 16.17 5.81
CA LEU A 33 -0.40 15.56 6.68
C LEU A 33 0.24 14.68 7.75
N VAL A 34 1.26 13.90 7.40
CA VAL A 34 2.02 13.08 8.36
C VAL A 34 2.69 13.98 9.41
N VAL A 35 3.31 15.10 9.00
CA VAL A 35 3.93 16.07 9.92
C VAL A 35 2.89 16.72 10.84
N ILE A 36 1.76 17.16 10.29
CA ILE A 36 0.67 17.75 11.07
C ILE A 36 0.17 16.78 12.13
N ILE A 37 -0.13 15.53 11.75
CA ILE A 37 -0.63 14.54 12.71
C ILE A 37 0.44 14.17 13.72
N SER A 38 1.71 14.04 13.31
CA SER A 38 2.78 13.75 14.25
C SER A 38 2.97 14.86 15.28
N TYR A 39 2.81 16.11 14.88
CA TYR A 39 2.93 17.24 15.79
C TYR A 39 1.71 17.37 16.71
N PHE A 40 0.50 17.42 16.14
CA PHE A 40 -0.73 17.60 16.94
C PHE A 40 -1.18 16.31 17.63
N GLY A 41 -0.94 15.14 17.05
CA GLY A 41 -1.26 13.85 17.66
C GLY A 41 -0.36 13.52 18.86
N SER A 42 0.87 14.04 18.87
CA SER A 42 1.77 13.93 20.00
C SER A 42 1.45 14.94 21.13
N GLN A 43 0.72 16.01 20.83
CA GLN A 43 0.16 16.92 21.83
C GLN A 43 -1.18 16.35 22.30
N GLY A 44 -1.20 15.61 23.40
CA GLY A 44 -2.46 15.22 24.04
C GLY A 44 -3.36 16.43 24.32
N PHE A 45 -4.67 16.24 24.48
CA PHE A 45 -5.61 17.30 24.87
C PHE A 45 -5.35 17.84 26.31
N GLY A 46 -4.16 17.59 26.86
CA GLY A 46 -3.66 18.06 28.16
C GLY A 46 -2.24 18.61 28.03
N GLN A 47 -1.61 18.91 29.16
CA GLN A 47 -0.24 19.45 29.16
C GLN A 47 0.86 18.40 28.98
N ASP A 48 0.50 17.12 28.90
CA ASP A 48 1.43 16.00 28.73
C ASP A 48 1.38 15.48 27.32
N TRP A 49 2.54 15.04 26.80
CA TRP A 49 2.64 14.42 25.50
C TRP A 49 1.97 13.03 25.47
N SER A 50 1.19 12.78 24.42
CA SER A 50 0.56 11.47 24.21
C SER A 50 1.60 10.37 24.02
N PRO A 51 1.30 9.13 24.44
CA PRO A 51 2.14 7.96 24.12
C PRO A 51 2.41 7.82 22.64
N LEU A 52 3.53 7.21 22.29
CA LEU A 52 3.91 6.94 20.89
C LEU A 52 2.84 6.16 20.13
N GLU A 53 2.14 5.26 20.81
CA GLU A 53 1.07 4.41 20.25
C GLU A 53 -0.12 5.24 19.77
N ASP A 54 -0.51 6.28 20.48
CA ASP A 54 -1.60 7.18 20.07
C ASP A 54 -1.23 7.96 18.79
N THR A 55 0.02 8.42 18.73
CA THR A 55 0.54 9.09 17.54
C THR A 55 0.55 8.17 16.32
N ILE A 56 0.99 6.91 16.50
CA ILE A 56 0.98 5.89 15.45
C ILE A 56 -0.45 5.62 14.99
N SER A 57 -1.40 5.48 15.90
CA SER A 57 -2.82 5.26 15.57
C SER A 57 -3.42 6.40 14.76
N GLY A 58 -3.05 7.64 15.05
CA GLY A 58 -3.43 8.80 14.25
C GLY A 58 -2.85 8.77 12.83
N LEU A 59 -1.60 8.31 12.68
CA LEU A 59 -0.93 8.18 11.40
C LEU A 59 -1.51 7.04 10.54
N GLU A 60 -2.01 5.97 11.16
CA GLU A 60 -2.60 4.81 10.48
C GLU A 60 -3.74 5.22 9.54
N GLY A 61 -4.62 6.12 9.98
CA GLY A 61 -5.74 6.60 9.17
C GLY A 61 -5.30 7.27 7.86
N ILE A 62 -4.24 8.08 7.90
CA ILE A 62 -3.70 8.74 6.70
C ILE A 62 -2.97 7.76 5.80
N VAL A 63 -2.20 6.84 6.37
CA VAL A 63 -1.48 5.83 5.60
C VAL A 63 -2.44 4.96 4.81
N THR A 64 -3.48 4.44 5.47
CA THR A 64 -4.49 3.57 4.84
C THR A 64 -5.31 4.28 3.76
N LEU A 65 -5.41 5.61 3.83
CA LEU A 65 -6.08 6.42 2.83
C LEU A 65 -5.15 6.78 1.65
N ILE A 66 -4.01 7.39 1.91
CA ILE A 66 -3.20 8.08 0.90
C ILE A 66 -2.22 7.13 0.19
N ILE A 67 -1.57 6.22 0.92
CA ILE A 67 -0.58 5.33 0.32
C ILE A 67 -1.17 4.44 -0.78
N PRO A 68 -2.36 3.82 -0.60
CA PRO A 68 -3.02 3.09 -1.68
C PRO A 68 -3.30 3.96 -2.90
N ILE A 69 -3.76 5.20 -2.72
CA ILE A 69 -4.04 6.12 -3.82
C ILE A 69 -2.77 6.42 -4.63
N ILE A 70 -1.66 6.76 -3.96
CA ILE A 70 -0.36 6.99 -4.63
C ILE A 70 0.05 5.74 -5.41
N SER A 71 -0.03 4.57 -4.79
CA SER A 71 0.38 3.29 -5.38
C SER A 71 -0.48 2.92 -6.59
N LEU A 72 -1.79 3.11 -6.50
CA LEU A 72 -2.73 2.88 -7.59
C LEU A 72 -2.46 3.84 -8.76
N MET A 73 -2.19 5.12 -8.48
CA MET A 73 -1.85 6.13 -9.49
C MET A 73 -0.52 5.85 -10.19
N LEU A 74 0.43 5.22 -9.53
CA LEU A 74 1.67 4.79 -10.17
C LEU A 74 1.47 3.55 -11.05
N GLY A 75 0.71 2.57 -10.55
CA GLY A 75 0.61 1.26 -11.19
C GLY A 75 -0.39 1.16 -12.34
N TYR A 76 -1.53 1.90 -12.31
CA TYR A 76 -2.61 1.71 -13.30
C TYR A 76 -2.16 1.97 -14.75
N ALA A 77 -1.21 2.85 -14.96
CA ALA A 77 -0.72 3.22 -16.29
C ALA A 77 0.61 2.55 -16.65
N ALA A 78 1.19 1.75 -15.75
CA ALA A 78 2.53 1.20 -15.91
C ALA A 78 2.73 0.34 -17.16
N ILE A 79 1.70 -0.38 -17.58
CA ILE A 79 1.72 -1.25 -18.75
C ILE A 79 0.80 -0.71 -19.85
N VAL A 80 -0.49 -0.51 -19.54
CA VAL A 80 -1.47 -0.04 -20.53
C VAL A 80 -1.11 1.34 -21.07
N GLY A 81 -0.51 2.21 -20.26
CA GLY A 81 -0.11 3.54 -20.70
C GLY A 81 1.01 3.54 -21.75
N GLU A 82 1.92 2.56 -21.70
CA GLU A 82 2.97 2.39 -22.71
C GLU A 82 2.44 1.70 -23.98
N ILE A 83 1.51 0.76 -23.82
CA ILE A 83 0.82 0.13 -24.96
C ILE A 83 0.03 1.19 -25.74
N GLU A 84 -0.74 2.02 -25.07
CA GLU A 84 -1.57 3.05 -25.68
C GLU A 84 -0.73 4.13 -26.39
N LYS A 85 0.47 4.43 -25.88
CA LYS A 85 1.42 5.36 -26.51
C LYS A 85 2.29 4.72 -27.60
N GLY A 86 2.22 3.40 -27.78
CA GLY A 86 3.08 2.67 -28.72
C GLY A 86 4.54 2.50 -28.25
N SER A 87 4.91 3.01 -27.08
CA SER A 87 6.28 2.90 -26.56
C SER A 87 6.64 1.48 -26.08
N MET A 88 5.63 0.63 -25.82
CA MET A 88 5.86 -0.76 -25.44
C MET A 88 6.53 -1.57 -26.56
N SER A 89 6.17 -1.33 -27.83
CA SER A 89 6.81 -1.99 -28.97
C SER A 89 8.30 -1.66 -29.06
N SER A 90 8.68 -0.42 -28.77
CA SER A 90 10.10 -0.01 -28.72
C SER A 90 10.87 -0.70 -27.60
N LEU A 91 10.23 -0.92 -26.43
CA LEU A 91 10.82 -1.67 -25.33
C LEU A 91 11.00 -3.16 -25.67
N LEU A 92 10.02 -3.76 -26.34
CA LEU A 92 10.08 -5.17 -26.76
C LEU A 92 11.03 -5.42 -27.95
N ALA A 93 11.42 -4.38 -28.68
CA ALA A 93 12.46 -4.47 -29.71
C ALA A 93 13.89 -4.52 -29.12
N MET A 94 14.07 -4.21 -27.84
CA MET A 94 15.34 -4.38 -27.12
C MET A 94 15.52 -5.85 -26.74
N PRO A 95 16.77 -6.30 -26.54
CA PRO A 95 17.06 -7.67 -26.10
C PRO A 95 16.76 -7.86 -24.59
N VAL A 96 15.50 -7.64 -24.21
CA VAL A 96 15.01 -7.75 -22.81
C VAL A 96 13.82 -8.70 -22.76
N ASN A 97 13.76 -9.51 -21.71
CA ASN A 97 12.64 -10.42 -21.51
C ASN A 97 11.44 -9.69 -20.92
N ARG A 98 10.24 -10.16 -21.22
CA ARG A 98 8.98 -9.60 -20.66
C ARG A 98 8.97 -9.59 -19.12
N TYR A 99 9.58 -10.58 -18.48
CA TYR A 99 9.74 -10.64 -17.02
C TYR A 99 10.63 -9.51 -16.47
N GLU A 100 11.71 -9.18 -17.19
CA GLU A 100 12.63 -8.13 -16.80
C GLU A 100 11.97 -6.75 -16.86
N ILE A 101 11.07 -6.55 -17.84
CA ILE A 101 10.29 -5.32 -17.95
C ILE A 101 9.36 -5.16 -16.75
N ILE A 102 8.56 -6.16 -16.41
CA ILE A 102 7.61 -6.09 -15.31
C ILE A 102 8.35 -5.94 -13.97
N THR A 103 9.38 -6.73 -13.76
CA THR A 103 10.18 -6.69 -12.53
C THR A 103 10.86 -5.32 -12.38
N GLY A 104 11.47 -4.80 -13.45
CA GLY A 104 12.09 -3.48 -13.46
C GLY A 104 11.08 -2.36 -13.17
N LYS A 105 9.90 -2.41 -13.77
CA LYS A 105 8.82 -1.46 -13.49
C LYS A 105 8.36 -1.54 -12.04
N PHE A 106 8.12 -2.74 -11.52
CA PHE A 106 7.70 -2.91 -10.12
C PHE A 106 8.72 -2.33 -9.14
N PHE A 107 10.02 -2.63 -9.31
CA PHE A 107 11.05 -2.07 -8.46
C PHE A 107 11.24 -0.56 -8.63
N GLY A 108 11.15 -0.05 -9.85
CA GLY A 108 11.24 1.38 -10.12
C GLY A 108 10.10 2.18 -9.47
N LEU A 109 8.86 1.75 -9.70
CA LEU A 109 7.68 2.39 -9.11
C LEU A 109 7.61 2.17 -7.59
N GLY A 110 7.98 0.98 -7.12
CA GLY A 110 8.09 0.67 -5.69
C GLY A 110 9.10 1.57 -4.98
N SER A 111 10.23 1.87 -5.64
CA SER A 111 11.24 2.80 -5.09
C SER A 111 10.70 4.22 -4.94
N VAL A 112 9.78 4.67 -5.81
CA VAL A 112 9.09 5.97 -5.66
C VAL A 112 8.22 5.96 -4.41
N ILE A 113 7.45 4.89 -4.20
CA ILE A 113 6.61 4.72 -3.00
C ILE A 113 7.47 4.71 -1.74
N CYS A 114 8.52 3.89 -1.72
CA CYS A 114 9.46 3.82 -0.61
C CYS A 114 10.06 5.20 -0.29
N SER A 115 10.50 5.93 -1.31
CA SER A 115 11.06 7.28 -1.13
C SER A 115 10.04 8.25 -0.54
N THR A 116 8.79 8.22 -1.03
CA THR A 116 7.71 9.07 -0.52
C THR A 116 7.44 8.78 0.97
N ILE A 117 7.33 7.50 1.32
CA ILE A 117 7.08 7.06 2.70
C ILE A 117 8.24 7.43 3.62
N LEU A 118 9.48 7.13 3.20
CA LEU A 118 10.67 7.40 3.99
C LEU A 118 10.91 8.89 4.20
N ILE A 119 10.62 9.73 3.22
CA ILE A 119 10.73 11.20 3.37
C ILE A 119 9.67 11.70 4.36
N GLY A 120 8.41 11.31 4.18
CA GLY A 120 7.31 11.75 5.06
C GLY A 120 7.53 11.31 6.51
N PHE A 121 7.78 10.03 6.71
CA PHE A 121 8.00 9.49 8.07
C PHE A 121 9.39 9.82 8.62
N GLY A 122 10.39 10.07 7.80
CA GLY A 122 11.69 10.54 8.27
C GLY A 122 11.57 11.91 8.96
N ILE A 123 10.85 12.84 8.34
CA ILE A 123 10.59 14.17 8.92
C ILE A 123 9.72 14.04 10.19
N SER A 124 8.65 13.23 10.10
CA SER A 124 7.76 12.95 11.23
C SER A 124 8.51 12.30 12.41
N GLY A 125 9.38 11.34 12.12
CA GLY A 125 10.18 10.65 13.14
C GLY A 125 11.09 11.58 13.92
N ILE A 126 11.63 12.63 13.30
CA ILE A 126 12.40 13.67 13.98
C ILE A 126 11.49 14.44 14.96
N ILE A 127 10.28 14.80 14.53
CA ILE A 127 9.31 15.51 15.37
C ILE A 127 8.91 14.65 16.56
N ILE A 128 8.60 13.38 16.33
CA ILE A 128 8.25 12.42 17.39
C ILE A 128 9.41 12.25 18.37
N ALA A 129 10.64 12.07 17.87
CA ALA A 129 11.82 11.87 18.73
C ALA A 129 12.12 13.07 19.63
N ILE A 130 11.79 14.28 19.19
CA ILE A 130 11.98 15.51 20.01
C ILE A 130 10.88 15.67 21.03
N ASN A 131 9.64 15.31 20.69
CA ASN A 131 8.47 15.68 21.48
C ASN A 131 7.90 14.54 22.32
N VAL A 132 8.04 13.28 21.86
CA VAL A 132 7.48 12.11 22.54
C VAL A 132 8.58 11.37 23.30
N PRO A 133 8.61 11.43 24.64
CA PRO A 133 9.56 10.64 25.42
C PRO A 133 9.19 9.17 25.30
N SER A 134 9.98 8.41 24.58
CA SER A 134 9.84 6.96 24.44
C SER A 134 11.19 6.29 24.64
N SER A 135 11.18 5.15 25.32
CA SER A 135 12.36 4.29 25.45
C SER A 135 12.52 3.33 24.28
N ASP A 136 11.46 3.12 23.49
CA ASP A 136 11.42 2.19 22.37
C ASP A 136 10.71 2.81 21.17
N TYR A 137 11.44 2.99 20.06
CA TYR A 137 10.93 3.46 18.77
C TYR A 137 10.70 2.30 17.77
N MET A 138 10.87 1.04 18.19
CA MET A 138 10.66 -0.11 17.32
C MET A 138 9.23 -0.19 16.76
N PRO A 139 8.16 0.14 17.50
CA PRO A 139 6.81 0.22 16.96
C PRO A 139 6.68 1.17 15.78
N TYR A 140 7.34 2.33 15.84
CA TYR A 140 7.33 3.31 14.75
C TYR A 140 8.08 2.82 13.51
N LEU A 141 9.24 2.18 13.67
CA LEU A 141 9.98 1.58 12.56
C LEU A 141 9.20 0.44 11.92
N SER A 142 8.54 -0.39 12.71
CA SER A 142 7.65 -1.45 12.24
C SER A 142 6.48 -0.89 11.45
N PHE A 143 5.88 0.21 11.91
CA PHE A 143 4.81 0.92 11.23
C PHE A 143 5.26 1.44 9.84
N ILE A 144 6.46 2.00 9.72
CA ILE A 144 7.04 2.41 8.43
C ILE A 144 7.19 1.19 7.50
N GLY A 145 7.72 0.09 8.00
CA GLY A 145 7.87 -1.15 7.23
C GLY A 145 6.55 -1.69 6.69
N ILE A 146 5.52 -1.73 7.53
CA ILE A 146 4.16 -2.15 7.15
C ILE A 146 3.54 -1.16 6.15
N SER A 147 3.77 0.14 6.30
CA SER A 147 3.32 1.17 5.34
C SER A 147 3.92 0.95 3.95
N ILE A 148 5.20 0.60 3.88
CA ILE A 148 5.86 0.26 2.61
C ILE A 148 5.23 -1.01 2.00
N LEU A 149 5.02 -2.06 2.79
CA LEU A 149 4.36 -3.28 2.33
C LEU A 149 2.96 -3.00 1.79
N LEU A 150 2.18 -2.15 2.46
CA LEU A 150 0.87 -1.72 1.99
C LEU A 150 0.96 -1.03 0.62
N GLY A 151 1.91 -0.11 0.45
CA GLY A 151 2.14 0.58 -0.81
C GLY A 151 2.50 -0.39 -1.94
N LEU A 152 3.40 -1.33 -1.70
CA LEU A 152 3.81 -2.35 -2.66
C LEU A 152 2.67 -3.30 -3.02
N THR A 153 1.79 -3.62 -2.07
CA THR A 153 0.59 -4.41 -2.30
C THR A 153 -0.33 -3.75 -3.32
N PHE A 154 -0.70 -2.49 -3.07
CA PHE A 154 -1.58 -1.75 -4.00
C PHE A 154 -0.91 -1.47 -5.34
N LEU A 155 0.41 -1.29 -5.38
CA LEU A 155 1.17 -1.20 -6.62
C LEU A 155 1.05 -2.49 -7.43
N SER A 156 1.28 -3.64 -6.81
CA SER A 156 1.19 -4.95 -7.45
C SER A 156 -0.19 -5.19 -8.07
N VAL A 157 -1.24 -4.95 -7.30
CA VAL A 157 -2.63 -5.08 -7.75
C VAL A 157 -2.92 -4.11 -8.89
N SER A 158 -2.47 -2.87 -8.80
CA SER A 158 -2.68 -1.85 -9.84
C SER A 158 -1.96 -2.20 -11.14
N MET A 159 -0.75 -2.74 -11.07
CA MET A 159 -0.03 -3.25 -12.24
C MET A 159 -0.77 -4.42 -12.90
N PHE A 160 -1.37 -5.32 -12.10
CA PHE A 160 -2.21 -6.38 -12.64
C PHE A 160 -3.40 -5.80 -13.40
N PHE A 161 -4.13 -4.83 -12.83
CA PHE A 161 -5.22 -4.15 -13.51
C PHE A 161 -4.76 -3.47 -14.80
N SER A 162 -3.55 -2.90 -14.82
CA SER A 162 -2.95 -2.32 -16.02
C SER A 162 -2.78 -3.33 -17.16
N THR A 163 -2.68 -4.63 -16.87
CA THR A 163 -2.63 -5.68 -17.91
C THR A 163 -4.00 -6.10 -18.41
N LEU A 164 -5.06 -5.93 -17.61
CA LEU A 164 -6.41 -6.37 -17.95
C LEU A 164 -7.07 -5.45 -18.97
N PHE A 165 -6.83 -4.17 -18.89
CA PHE A 165 -7.51 -3.17 -19.69
C PHE A 165 -6.74 -2.82 -20.97
N LYS A 166 -7.46 -2.37 -22.01
CA LYS A 166 -6.89 -1.90 -23.27
C LYS A 166 -6.67 -0.40 -23.30
N LYS A 167 -7.39 0.36 -22.45
CA LYS A 167 -7.33 1.82 -22.36
C LYS A 167 -6.91 2.25 -20.96
N ARG A 168 -6.08 3.28 -20.90
CA ARG A 168 -5.58 3.88 -19.66
C ARG A 168 -6.72 4.36 -18.74
N SER A 169 -7.77 4.97 -19.33
CA SER A 169 -8.93 5.44 -18.57
C SER A 169 -9.70 4.31 -17.87
N ALA A 170 -9.84 3.16 -18.54
CA ALA A 170 -10.50 2.00 -17.96
C ALA A 170 -9.65 1.38 -16.83
N ALA A 171 -8.33 1.32 -16.99
CA ALA A 171 -7.42 0.87 -15.92
C ALA A 171 -7.49 1.78 -14.69
N MET A 172 -7.56 3.10 -14.90
CA MET A 172 -7.74 4.07 -13.82
C MET A 172 -9.08 3.87 -13.09
N GLY A 173 -10.18 3.69 -13.84
CA GLY A 173 -11.49 3.40 -13.26
C GLY A 173 -11.49 2.11 -12.43
N GLY A 174 -10.84 1.04 -12.94
CA GLY A 174 -10.65 -0.21 -12.20
C GLY A 174 -9.83 -0.05 -10.91
N ALA A 175 -8.78 0.76 -10.96
CA ALA A 175 -7.96 1.06 -9.79
C ALA A 175 -8.74 1.83 -8.71
N ILE A 176 -9.52 2.86 -9.12
CA ILE A 176 -10.40 3.61 -8.21
C ILE A 176 -11.47 2.71 -7.61
N PHE A 177 -12.12 1.88 -8.45
CA PHE A 177 -13.12 0.91 -7.98
C PHE A 177 -12.54 -0.03 -6.92
N LEU A 178 -11.34 -0.54 -7.14
CA LEU A 178 -10.69 -1.45 -6.21
C LEU A 178 -10.39 -0.76 -4.87
N TRP A 179 -9.94 0.50 -4.90
CA TRP A 179 -9.72 1.26 -3.67
C TRP A 179 -11.05 1.48 -2.90
N VAL A 180 -12.10 1.92 -3.59
CA VAL A 180 -13.45 2.08 -2.99
C VAL A 180 -13.95 0.76 -2.42
N PHE A 181 -13.73 -0.34 -3.13
CA PHE A 181 -14.11 -1.68 -2.68
C PHE A 181 -13.47 -2.02 -1.34
N PHE A 182 -12.16 -1.89 -1.22
CA PHE A 182 -11.46 -2.22 0.02
C PHE A 182 -11.67 -1.19 1.13
N ALA A 183 -11.70 0.10 0.79
CA ALA A 183 -11.82 1.17 1.78
C ALA A 183 -13.24 1.34 2.34
N ILE A 184 -14.28 1.05 1.56
CA ILE A 184 -15.67 1.31 1.94
C ILE A 184 -16.49 0.02 1.95
N ILE A 185 -16.60 -0.66 0.81
CA ILE A 185 -17.53 -1.80 0.67
C ILE A 185 -17.13 -2.94 1.60
N TRP A 186 -15.84 -3.26 1.63
CA TRP A 186 -15.33 -4.32 2.50
C TRP A 186 -15.55 -4.01 3.99
N GLN A 187 -15.41 -2.76 4.40
CA GLN A 187 -15.69 -2.33 5.77
C GLN A 187 -17.15 -2.56 6.16
N ILE A 188 -18.08 -2.22 5.26
CA ILE A 188 -19.51 -2.46 5.46
C ILE A 188 -19.79 -3.95 5.61
N ILE A 189 -19.16 -4.80 4.80
CA ILE A 189 -19.29 -6.25 4.88
C ILE A 189 -18.77 -6.76 6.24
N LEU A 190 -17.59 -6.29 6.69
CA LEU A 190 -17.03 -6.70 7.98
C LEU A 190 -17.92 -6.28 9.16
N VAL A 191 -18.41 -5.04 9.15
CA VAL A 191 -19.33 -4.56 10.20
C VAL A 191 -20.64 -5.37 10.18
N GLY A 192 -21.18 -5.67 9.00
CA GLY A 192 -22.37 -6.51 8.85
C GLY A 192 -22.17 -7.92 9.39
N LEU A 193 -21.03 -8.54 9.10
CA LEU A 193 -20.65 -9.86 9.65
C LEU A 193 -20.51 -9.81 11.17
N LEU A 194 -19.85 -8.78 11.70
CA LEU A 194 -19.69 -8.60 13.14
C LEU A 194 -21.04 -8.45 13.85
N LEU A 195 -21.94 -7.62 13.32
CA LEU A 195 -23.28 -7.45 13.86
C LEU A 195 -24.09 -8.75 13.81
N ALA A 196 -23.98 -9.51 12.72
CA ALA A 196 -24.65 -10.80 12.60
C ALA A 196 -24.17 -11.80 13.66
N THR A 197 -22.87 -11.84 13.96
CA THR A 197 -22.32 -12.71 15.01
C THR A 197 -22.71 -12.28 16.43
N ILE A 198 -22.84 -10.99 16.67
CA ILE A 198 -23.36 -10.46 17.94
C ILE A 198 -24.85 -10.83 18.09
N MET A 199 -25.65 -10.68 17.04
CA MET A 199 -27.08 -11.01 17.06
C MET A 199 -27.37 -12.51 17.17
N SER A 200 -26.49 -13.38 16.65
CA SER A 200 -26.59 -14.84 16.83
C SER A 200 -26.25 -15.31 18.24
N GLY A 201 -25.68 -14.44 19.07
CA GLY A 201 -25.23 -14.79 20.42
C GLY A 201 -23.89 -15.53 20.47
N ASP A 202 -23.20 -15.65 19.32
CA ASP A 202 -21.90 -16.29 19.24
C ASP A 202 -20.79 -15.43 19.89
N ILE A 203 -21.05 -14.13 20.05
CA ILE A 203 -20.18 -13.19 20.79
C ILE A 203 -20.94 -12.70 22.01
N THR A 204 -20.53 -13.11 23.21
CA THR A 204 -20.99 -12.55 24.48
C THR A 204 -20.01 -11.47 24.95
N GLU A 205 -20.37 -10.63 25.92
CA GLU A 205 -19.55 -9.49 26.41
C GLU A 205 -18.09 -9.85 26.77
N ASN A 206 -17.78 -11.14 26.99
CA ASN A 206 -16.44 -11.64 27.30
C ASN A 206 -15.92 -12.64 26.26
N ALA A 207 -16.55 -12.77 25.10
CA ALA A 207 -16.15 -13.74 24.10
C ALA A 207 -15.20 -13.14 23.06
N SER A 208 -14.17 -13.88 22.76
CA SER A 208 -13.22 -13.59 21.67
C SER A 208 -13.91 -13.59 20.31
N ILE A 209 -13.40 -12.79 19.39
CA ILE A 209 -13.86 -12.78 17.98
C ILE A 209 -13.68 -14.21 17.41
N PRO A 210 -14.70 -14.78 16.76
CA PRO A 210 -14.59 -16.12 16.21
C PRO A 210 -13.43 -16.25 15.24
N GLY A 211 -12.64 -17.32 15.33
CA GLY A 211 -11.46 -17.54 14.50
C GLY A 211 -11.71 -17.49 13.00
N TRP A 212 -12.94 -17.81 12.54
CA TRP A 212 -13.34 -17.69 11.14
C TRP A 212 -13.43 -16.25 10.62
N PHE A 213 -13.49 -15.24 11.50
CA PHE A 213 -13.55 -13.84 11.12
C PHE A 213 -12.18 -13.31 10.66
N PHE A 214 -11.07 -13.84 11.20
CA PHE A 214 -9.72 -13.39 10.87
C PHE A 214 -9.33 -13.55 9.39
N PRO A 215 -9.68 -14.63 8.67
CA PRO A 215 -9.45 -14.70 7.23
C PRO A 215 -10.09 -13.55 6.44
N PHE A 216 -11.29 -13.10 6.83
CA PHE A 216 -11.94 -11.94 6.20
C PHE A 216 -11.22 -10.63 6.50
N LEU A 217 -10.69 -10.46 7.72
CA LEU A 217 -9.84 -9.32 8.07
C LEU A 217 -8.57 -9.31 7.20
N LEU A 218 -7.88 -10.44 7.10
CA LEU A 218 -6.64 -10.58 6.35
C LEU A 218 -6.84 -10.55 4.82
N ALA A 219 -8.06 -10.80 4.34
CA ALA A 219 -8.39 -10.69 2.94
C ALA A 219 -8.42 -9.23 2.44
N ASN A 220 -8.48 -8.25 3.33
CA ASN A 220 -8.35 -6.85 2.98
C ASN A 220 -6.94 -6.34 3.30
N PRO A 221 -6.14 -5.92 2.31
CA PRO A 221 -4.80 -5.42 2.56
C PRO A 221 -4.77 -4.15 3.43
N LEU A 222 -5.87 -3.37 3.48
CA LEU A 222 -5.97 -2.19 4.36
C LEU A 222 -6.07 -2.55 5.84
N MET A 223 -6.55 -3.78 6.16
CA MET A 223 -6.71 -4.24 7.54
C MET A 223 -5.42 -4.77 8.19
N THR A 224 -4.30 -4.71 7.49
CA THR A 224 -3.01 -5.20 7.98
C THR A 224 -2.58 -4.49 9.27
N PHE A 225 -2.94 -3.20 9.41
CA PHE A 225 -2.67 -2.41 10.62
C PHE A 225 -3.68 -2.73 11.72
N SER A 226 -4.96 -2.56 11.43
CA SER A 226 -6.04 -2.68 12.42
C SER A 226 -6.24 -4.10 12.95
N ALA A 227 -5.77 -5.12 12.25
CA ALA A 227 -5.75 -6.48 12.76
C ALA A 227 -4.96 -6.64 14.07
N ALA A 228 -4.05 -5.71 14.37
CA ALA A 228 -3.29 -5.71 15.63
C ALA A 228 -4.10 -5.22 16.85
N SER A 229 -5.14 -4.45 16.61
CA SER A 229 -5.96 -3.83 17.67
C SER A 229 -6.99 -4.78 18.28
N PHE A 230 -7.16 -5.98 17.71
CA PHE A 230 -8.08 -6.98 18.25
C PHE A 230 -7.41 -7.80 19.36
N PRO A 231 -8.12 -8.10 20.49
CA PRO A 231 -7.58 -8.85 21.63
C PRO A 231 -6.99 -10.22 21.23
N ASP A 232 -7.62 -10.92 20.27
CA ASP A 232 -7.19 -12.22 19.76
C ASP A 232 -6.54 -12.07 18.38
N ALA A 233 -5.76 -10.99 18.17
CA ALA A 233 -5.15 -10.72 16.88
C ALA A 233 -4.37 -11.93 16.34
N PRO A 234 -4.49 -12.22 15.04
CA PRO A 234 -3.72 -13.30 14.44
C PRO A 234 -2.23 -13.05 14.65
N SER A 235 -1.48 -14.15 14.80
CA SER A 235 -0.04 -14.08 15.02
C SER A 235 0.64 -13.16 13.99
N ILE A 236 1.73 -12.51 14.38
CA ILE A 236 2.50 -11.60 13.52
C ILE A 236 2.85 -12.22 12.15
N TYR A 237 2.98 -13.53 12.10
CA TYR A 237 3.23 -14.27 10.84
C TYR A 237 2.12 -14.07 9.82
N TRP A 238 0.86 -14.15 10.21
CA TRP A 238 -0.28 -13.95 9.31
C TRP A 238 -0.40 -12.49 8.85
N ARG A 239 -0.04 -11.55 9.71
CA ARG A 239 -0.06 -10.11 9.40
C ARG A 239 1.01 -9.71 8.38
N ILE A 240 2.14 -10.42 8.35
CA ILE A 240 3.19 -10.22 7.34
C ILE A 240 2.91 -11.06 6.09
N LEU A 241 2.41 -12.29 6.26
CA LEU A 241 2.13 -13.20 5.15
C LEU A 241 1.05 -12.66 4.21
N SER A 242 0.00 -12.04 4.77
CA SER A 242 -1.11 -11.49 3.98
C SER A 242 -0.63 -10.45 2.95
N PRO A 243 0.05 -9.35 3.31
CA PRO A 243 0.54 -8.40 2.32
C PRO A 243 1.57 -8.99 1.35
N ILE A 244 2.39 -9.96 1.79
CA ILE A 244 3.31 -10.67 0.89
C ILE A 244 2.55 -11.44 -0.18
N LEU A 245 1.48 -12.15 0.18
CA LEU A 245 0.61 -12.84 -0.79
C LEU A 245 -0.07 -11.84 -1.72
N TRP A 246 -0.54 -10.71 -1.21
CA TRP A 246 -1.12 -9.63 -2.00
C TRP A 246 -0.12 -8.92 -2.93
N ILE A 247 1.18 -9.06 -2.69
CA ILE A 247 2.24 -8.62 -3.62
C ILE A 247 2.50 -9.71 -4.66
N ILE A 248 2.76 -10.93 -4.22
CA ILE A 248 3.23 -12.03 -5.08
C ILE A 248 2.14 -12.46 -6.06
N VAL A 249 0.91 -12.70 -5.59
CA VAL A 249 -0.17 -13.24 -6.44
C VAL A 249 -0.53 -12.30 -7.58
N PRO A 250 -0.80 -11.00 -7.39
CA PRO A 250 -1.08 -10.10 -8.51
C PRO A 250 0.11 -9.91 -9.44
N LEU A 251 1.37 -9.94 -8.92
CA LEU A 251 2.55 -9.89 -9.79
C LEU A 251 2.66 -11.12 -10.68
N LEU A 252 2.46 -12.32 -10.13
CA LEU A 252 2.44 -13.55 -10.92
C LEU A 252 1.35 -13.50 -12.00
N LEU A 253 0.16 -13.04 -11.64
CA LEU A 253 -0.92 -12.85 -12.60
C LEU A 253 -0.57 -11.82 -13.67
N THR A 254 0.14 -10.75 -13.30
CA THR A 254 0.67 -9.75 -14.23
C THR A 254 1.62 -10.39 -15.25
N PHE A 255 2.56 -11.22 -14.80
CA PHE A 255 3.47 -11.96 -15.66
C PHE A 255 2.72 -12.86 -16.64
N LEU A 256 1.86 -13.73 -16.13
CA LEU A 256 1.10 -14.69 -16.94
C LEU A 256 0.21 -14.00 -18.00
N ARG A 257 -0.38 -12.86 -17.64
CA ARG A 257 -1.25 -12.10 -18.53
C ARG A 257 -0.45 -11.34 -19.58
N PHE A 258 0.67 -10.73 -19.19
CA PHE A 258 1.52 -9.98 -20.09
C PHE A 258 2.25 -10.86 -21.11
N GLU A 259 2.59 -12.10 -20.74
CA GLU A 259 3.19 -13.07 -21.66
C GLU A 259 2.24 -13.43 -22.82
N LYS A 260 0.94 -13.55 -22.52
CA LYS A 260 -0.11 -13.92 -23.49
C LYS A 260 -0.68 -12.72 -24.26
N LYS A 261 -0.24 -11.52 -23.95
CA LYS A 261 -0.77 -10.32 -24.59
C LYS A 261 -0.06 -10.06 -25.90
N ASP A 262 -0.83 -10.09 -27.01
CA ASP A 262 -0.36 -9.64 -28.32
C ASP A 262 -0.24 -8.12 -28.29
N ILE A 263 0.96 -7.61 -28.54
CA ILE A 263 1.32 -6.18 -28.47
C ILE A 263 1.97 -5.77 -29.78
#